data_f83caf3e599e3765777d9adea00c2f6c
#
_entry.id   f83caf3e599e3765777d9adea00c2f6c
#
_cell.length_a   1.000
_cell.length_b   1.000
_cell.length_c   1.000
_cell.angle_alpha   90.00
_cell.angle_beta   90.00
_cell.angle_gamma   90.00
#
_symmetry.space_group_name_H-M   'P 1'
#
loop_
_entity.id
_entity.type
_entity.pdbx_description
1 polymer ?
#
loop_
_entity_poly.entity_id
_entity_poly.type
_entity_poly.pdbx_seq_one_letter_code
_entity_poly.pdbx_strand_id
1 'polypeptide(L)'
;MTAFIHIDDGILTGKTKRETEVVADLAKSDLAKFGFITSEEKCCWSPVQILVWTGVEWDLEKFVCRVPQVKVEKAESKIQSLITRKDKELPVKDLASVCGLLMSFRHGVGEDLSRFYTRRMSIQIAQETEDNKWSRNIILREDVLEELWFWLRNLRRLNGFRIRQKEEVVTFDCQGGSDAGGHQVGGALVEELVPVQDSVFKSQLTE
;
A
#
# COMPACT_ATOMS: atom_id res chain seq x y z
N MET A 1 17.96 13.21 10.79
CA MET A 1 18.36 12.55 9.56
C MET A 1 17.99 11.08 9.60
N THR A 2 17.46 10.54 8.53
CA THR A 2 17.08 9.12 8.44
C THR A 2 17.41 8.59 7.05
N ALA A 3 17.92 7.36 6.97
CA ALA A 3 18.15 6.64 5.74
C ALA A 3 17.23 5.42 5.72
N PHE A 4 16.59 5.17 4.58
CA PHE A 4 15.82 3.96 4.33
C PHE A 4 16.41 3.25 3.13
N ILE A 5 16.58 1.94 3.24
CA ILE A 5 17.11 1.09 2.17
C ILE A 5 16.10 -0.01 1.92
N HIS A 6 15.76 -0.21 0.66
CA HIS A 6 14.91 -1.28 0.19
C HIS A 6 15.62 -2.00 -0.95
N ILE A 7 16.23 -3.15 -0.65
CA ILE A 7 17.05 -3.95 -1.59
C ILE A 7 18.21 -3.09 -2.14
N ASP A 8 18.08 -2.59 -3.37
CA ASP A 8 19.04 -1.77 -4.10
C ASP A 8 18.66 -0.28 -4.14
N ASP A 9 17.44 0.07 -3.73
CA ASP A 9 16.94 1.44 -3.69
C ASP A 9 17.15 2.07 -2.30
N GLY A 10 17.77 3.24 -2.24
CA GLY A 10 17.94 4.02 -1.01
C GLY A 10 17.29 5.39 -1.08
N ILE A 11 16.77 5.88 0.05
CA ILE A 11 16.30 7.25 0.22
C ILE A 11 16.89 7.86 1.49
N LEU A 12 17.37 9.10 1.38
CA LEU A 12 17.91 9.86 2.49
C LEU A 12 16.98 11.04 2.80
N THR A 13 16.72 11.29 4.07
CA THR A 13 15.89 12.41 4.51
C THR A 13 16.60 13.25 5.57
N GLY A 14 16.42 14.56 5.51
CA GLY A 14 16.91 15.51 6.48
C GLY A 14 15.87 16.58 6.80
N LYS A 15 16.07 17.31 7.89
CA LYS A 15 15.16 18.40 8.32
C LYS A 15 15.29 19.64 7.45
N THR A 16 16.45 19.85 6.84
CA THR A 16 16.74 20.99 5.98
C THR A 16 17.41 20.54 4.69
N LYS A 17 17.31 21.37 3.64
CA LYS A 17 18.02 21.14 2.38
C LYS A 17 19.51 20.93 2.59
N ARG A 18 20.16 21.81 3.36
CA ARG A 18 21.60 21.74 3.65
C ARG A 18 22.01 20.46 4.37
N GLU A 19 21.21 20.03 5.36
CA GLU A 19 21.45 18.76 6.06
C GLU A 19 21.38 17.59 5.09
N THR A 20 20.38 17.59 4.19
CA THR A 20 20.21 16.52 3.21
C THR A 20 21.33 16.52 2.17
N GLU A 21 21.81 17.68 1.72
CA GLU A 21 22.97 17.80 0.83
C GLU A 21 24.24 17.18 1.44
N VAL A 22 24.58 17.57 2.67
CA VAL A 22 25.76 17.03 3.37
C VAL A 22 25.69 15.51 3.51
N VAL A 23 24.52 14.99 3.79
CA VAL A 23 24.33 13.55 3.94
C VAL A 23 24.37 12.81 2.60
N ALA A 24 23.82 13.40 1.55
CA ALA A 24 23.89 12.82 0.21
C ALA A 24 25.35 12.72 -0.25
N ASP A 25 26.15 13.77 -0.04
CA ASP A 25 27.57 13.78 -0.38
C ASP A 25 28.37 12.74 0.44
N LEU A 26 28.08 12.63 1.74
CA LEU A 26 28.69 11.62 2.60
C LEU A 26 28.35 10.20 2.13
N ALA A 27 27.06 9.94 1.90
CA ALA A 27 26.59 8.63 1.43
C ALA A 27 27.21 8.25 0.08
N LYS A 28 27.29 9.19 -0.85
CA LYS A 28 27.92 9.00 -2.17
C LYS A 28 29.41 8.66 -2.01
N SER A 29 30.11 9.39 -1.14
CA SER A 29 31.53 9.15 -0.84
C SER A 29 31.75 7.77 -0.21
N ASP A 30 30.92 7.38 0.74
CA ASP A 30 31.07 6.12 1.44
C ASP A 30 30.73 4.93 0.53
N LEU A 31 29.67 5.00 -0.26
CA LEU A 31 29.37 3.98 -1.27
C LEU A 31 30.56 3.77 -2.22
N ALA A 32 31.17 4.85 -2.71
CA ALA A 32 32.35 4.76 -3.57
C ALA A 32 33.55 4.13 -2.86
N LYS A 33 33.81 4.48 -1.61
CA LYS A 33 34.90 3.89 -0.79
C LYS A 33 34.72 2.38 -0.58
N PHE A 34 33.47 1.94 -0.42
CA PHE A 34 33.16 0.51 -0.28
C PHE A 34 33.01 -0.23 -1.61
N GLY A 35 33.31 0.42 -2.73
CA GLY A 35 33.29 -0.19 -4.07
C GLY A 35 31.92 -0.35 -4.69
N PHE A 36 30.87 0.30 -4.17
CA PHE A 36 29.57 0.32 -4.81
C PHE A 36 29.57 1.28 -6.00
N ILE A 37 29.03 0.83 -7.10
CA ILE A 37 28.83 1.64 -8.30
C ILE A 37 27.36 2.06 -8.36
N THR A 38 27.09 3.35 -8.19
CA THR A 38 25.76 3.92 -8.28
C THR A 38 25.40 4.26 -9.73
N SER A 39 24.14 4.05 -10.10
CA SER A 39 23.65 4.47 -11.42
C SER A 39 23.34 5.97 -11.39
N GLU A 40 24.28 6.81 -11.83
CA GLU A 40 24.13 8.28 -11.82
C GLU A 40 22.87 8.75 -12.56
N GLU A 41 22.45 8.04 -13.61
CA GLU A 41 21.23 8.37 -14.38
C GLU A 41 19.94 8.17 -13.57
N LYS A 42 19.96 7.29 -12.57
CA LYS A 42 18.80 6.97 -11.74
C LYS A 42 18.85 7.64 -10.38
N CYS A 43 20.02 8.07 -9.93
CA CYS A 43 20.20 8.67 -8.62
C CYS A 43 19.89 10.18 -8.67
N CYS A 44 19.05 10.63 -7.74
CA CYS A 44 18.81 12.04 -7.48
C CYS A 44 19.59 12.45 -6.23
N TRP A 45 20.82 12.96 -6.42
CA TRP A 45 21.68 13.39 -5.32
C TRP A 45 21.36 14.80 -4.79
N SER A 46 20.64 15.60 -5.59
CA SER A 46 20.16 16.91 -5.14
C SER A 46 18.88 16.76 -4.32
N PRO A 47 18.77 17.37 -3.15
CA PRO A 47 17.57 17.31 -2.34
C PRO A 47 16.35 17.89 -3.06
N VAL A 48 15.27 17.14 -3.08
CA VAL A 48 13.97 17.53 -3.63
C VAL A 48 12.87 17.22 -2.61
N GLN A 49 11.74 17.90 -2.73
CA GLN A 49 10.58 17.65 -1.86
C GLN A 49 9.54 16.71 -2.51
N ILE A 50 9.66 16.51 -3.82
CA ILE A 50 8.81 15.58 -4.57
C ILE A 50 9.71 14.61 -5.31
N LEU A 51 9.56 13.31 -5.06
CA LEU A 51 10.31 12.27 -5.75
C LEU A 51 9.51 10.98 -5.87
N VAL A 52 9.86 10.17 -6.87
CA VAL A 52 9.35 8.80 -6.99
C VAL A 52 10.38 7.84 -6.38
N TRP A 53 9.99 7.11 -5.34
CA TRP A 53 10.80 6.07 -4.72
C TRP A 53 9.98 4.80 -4.53
N THR A 54 10.56 3.64 -4.84
CA THR A 54 9.87 2.33 -4.84
C THR A 54 8.52 2.33 -5.59
N GLY A 55 8.44 3.20 -6.61
CA GLY A 55 7.25 3.31 -7.47
C GLY A 55 6.08 4.06 -6.87
N VAL A 56 6.30 4.83 -5.82
CA VAL A 56 5.38 5.77 -5.18
C VAL A 56 5.95 7.18 -5.30
N GLU A 57 5.13 8.14 -5.66
CA GLU A 57 5.47 9.56 -5.62
C GLU A 57 5.24 10.08 -4.20
N TRP A 58 6.30 10.62 -3.61
CA TRP A 58 6.33 11.23 -2.28
C TRP A 58 6.35 12.74 -2.46
N ASP A 59 5.29 13.40 -2.06
CA ASP A 59 5.16 14.86 -2.07
C ASP A 59 5.23 15.35 -0.61
N LEU A 60 6.42 15.76 -0.20
CA LEU A 60 6.68 16.24 1.16
C LEU A 60 6.22 17.68 1.37
N GLU A 61 5.92 18.44 0.33
CA GLU A 61 5.32 19.78 0.46
C GLU A 61 3.86 19.68 0.92
N LYS A 62 3.13 18.68 0.37
CA LYS A 62 1.71 18.45 0.68
C LYS A 62 1.49 17.32 1.68
N PHE A 63 2.56 16.63 2.08
CA PHE A 63 2.51 15.44 2.92
C PHE A 63 1.56 14.36 2.36
N VAL A 64 1.77 14.00 1.10
CA VAL A 64 0.92 13.04 0.39
C VAL A 64 1.78 12.03 -0.38
N CYS A 65 1.38 10.75 -0.31
CA CYS A 65 1.88 9.71 -1.21
C CYS A 65 0.90 9.52 -2.37
N ARG A 66 1.42 9.38 -3.59
CA ARG A 66 0.60 9.12 -4.77
C ARG A 66 1.14 7.97 -5.60
N VAL A 67 0.23 7.29 -6.26
CA VAL A 67 0.59 6.43 -7.39
C VAL A 67 0.93 7.33 -8.58
N PRO A 68 2.08 7.19 -9.23
CA PRO A 68 2.42 7.96 -10.42
C PRO A 68 1.36 7.85 -11.51
N GLN A 69 1.06 8.96 -12.18
CA GLN A 69 -0.03 9.05 -13.16
C GLN A 69 0.05 7.96 -14.25
N VAL A 70 1.24 7.67 -14.73
CA VAL A 70 1.48 6.61 -15.75
C VAL A 70 1.01 5.23 -15.25
N LYS A 71 1.20 4.93 -13.95
CA LYS A 71 0.73 3.68 -13.36
C LYS A 71 -0.78 3.65 -13.20
N VAL A 72 -1.40 4.79 -12.87
CA VAL A 72 -2.86 4.94 -12.79
C VAL A 72 -3.48 4.65 -14.16
N GLU A 73 -2.99 5.30 -15.22
CA GLU A 73 -3.48 5.11 -16.58
C GLU A 73 -3.32 3.67 -17.07
N LYS A 74 -2.17 3.06 -16.75
CA LYS A 74 -1.94 1.64 -17.05
C LYS A 74 -2.95 0.74 -16.34
N ALA A 75 -3.28 1.03 -15.08
CA ALA A 75 -4.26 0.24 -14.33
C ALA A 75 -5.66 0.41 -14.93
N GLU A 76 -6.08 1.63 -15.20
CA GLU A 76 -7.38 1.93 -15.83
C GLU A 76 -7.54 1.20 -17.17
N SER A 77 -6.51 1.26 -18.03
CA SER A 77 -6.52 0.56 -19.32
C SER A 77 -6.66 -0.95 -19.16
N LYS A 78 -5.91 -1.56 -18.22
CA LYS A 78 -6.00 -2.99 -17.95
C LYS A 78 -7.36 -3.39 -17.37
N ILE A 79 -7.89 -2.62 -16.41
CA ILE A 79 -9.22 -2.86 -15.82
C ILE A 79 -10.28 -2.78 -16.92
N GLN A 80 -10.26 -1.74 -17.74
CA GLN A 80 -11.20 -1.58 -18.85
C GLN A 80 -11.16 -2.75 -19.83
N SER A 81 -9.95 -3.25 -20.15
CA SER A 81 -9.75 -4.43 -20.99
C SER A 81 -10.41 -5.68 -20.40
N LEU A 82 -10.31 -5.90 -19.07
CA LEU A 82 -10.97 -7.02 -18.40
C LEU A 82 -12.49 -6.89 -18.44
N ILE A 83 -13.02 -5.71 -18.11
CA ILE A 83 -14.47 -5.45 -18.10
C ILE A 83 -15.08 -5.63 -19.50
N THR A 84 -14.37 -5.18 -20.55
CA THR A 84 -14.85 -5.35 -21.94
C THR A 84 -14.93 -6.82 -22.36
N ARG A 85 -14.13 -7.69 -21.73
CA ARG A 85 -14.11 -9.14 -21.98
C ARG A 85 -14.86 -9.95 -20.94
N LYS A 86 -15.73 -9.34 -20.13
CA LYS A 86 -16.39 -9.98 -18.98
C LYS A 86 -17.14 -11.28 -19.30
N ASP A 87 -17.75 -11.36 -20.50
CA ASP A 87 -18.53 -12.51 -20.97
C ASP A 87 -17.67 -13.54 -21.75
N LYS A 88 -16.36 -13.36 -21.78
CA LYS A 88 -15.43 -14.24 -22.50
C LYS A 88 -14.43 -14.84 -21.52
N GLU A 89 -13.96 -16.02 -21.89
CA GLU A 89 -12.79 -16.61 -21.20
C GLU A 89 -11.55 -15.72 -21.39
N LEU A 90 -10.80 -15.55 -20.31
CA LEU A 90 -9.54 -14.81 -20.29
C LEU A 90 -8.51 -15.54 -19.43
N PRO A 91 -7.19 -15.39 -19.72
CA PRO A 91 -6.16 -16.00 -18.90
C PRO A 91 -6.22 -15.49 -17.46
N VAL A 92 -6.14 -16.40 -16.47
CA VAL A 92 -6.10 -16.03 -15.05
C VAL A 92 -4.95 -15.05 -14.74
N LYS A 93 -3.86 -15.10 -15.52
CA LYS A 93 -2.72 -14.17 -15.42
C LYS A 93 -3.12 -12.72 -15.69
N ASP A 94 -4.12 -12.47 -16.53
CA ASP A 94 -4.60 -11.11 -16.81
C ASP A 94 -5.24 -10.52 -15.55
N LEU A 95 -6.11 -11.29 -14.87
CA LEU A 95 -6.71 -10.90 -13.61
C LEU A 95 -5.64 -10.73 -12.51
N ALA A 96 -4.71 -11.68 -12.39
CA ALA A 96 -3.61 -11.62 -11.43
C ALA A 96 -2.71 -10.40 -11.64
N SER A 97 -2.45 -10.04 -12.91
CA SER A 97 -1.68 -8.85 -13.27
C SER A 97 -2.36 -7.54 -12.82
N VAL A 98 -3.69 -7.47 -12.93
CA VAL A 98 -4.47 -6.31 -12.44
C VAL A 98 -4.50 -6.29 -10.92
N CYS A 99 -4.79 -7.42 -10.29
CA CYS A 99 -4.83 -7.55 -8.83
C CYS A 99 -3.49 -7.13 -8.20
N GLY A 100 -2.37 -7.67 -8.67
CA GLY A 100 -1.03 -7.32 -8.18
C GLY A 100 -0.68 -5.85 -8.40
N LEU A 101 -1.09 -5.27 -9.55
CA LEU A 101 -0.89 -3.85 -9.82
C LEU A 101 -1.67 -2.98 -8.81
N LEU A 102 -2.94 -3.29 -8.56
CA LEU A 102 -3.77 -2.55 -7.59
C LEU A 102 -3.26 -2.72 -6.15
N MET A 103 -2.80 -3.91 -5.77
CA MET A 103 -2.17 -4.13 -4.47
C MET A 103 -0.88 -3.31 -4.29
N SER A 104 -0.12 -3.09 -5.37
CA SER A 104 1.08 -2.24 -5.32
C SER A 104 0.77 -0.75 -5.06
N PHE A 105 -0.48 -0.34 -5.24
CA PHE A 105 -0.93 1.05 -5.02
C PHE A 105 -1.24 1.39 -3.56
N ARG A 106 -1.12 0.43 -2.64
CA ARG A 106 -1.49 0.56 -1.23
C ARG A 106 -0.99 1.85 -0.55
N HIS A 107 0.22 2.29 -0.87
CA HIS A 107 0.79 3.50 -0.25
C HIS A 107 0.20 4.80 -0.81
N GLY A 108 -0.34 4.78 -2.02
CA GLY A 108 -0.96 5.95 -2.65
C GLY A 108 -2.47 6.05 -2.47
N VAL A 109 -3.15 4.92 -2.21
CA VAL A 109 -4.62 4.88 -2.06
C VAL A 109 -5.08 4.44 -0.67
N GLY A 110 -4.16 3.94 0.17
CA GLY A 110 -4.46 3.36 1.49
C GLY A 110 -4.43 1.84 1.47
N GLU A 111 -3.78 1.26 2.49
CA GLU A 111 -3.54 -0.18 2.58
C GLU A 111 -4.85 -0.96 2.73
N ASP A 112 -5.72 -0.53 3.64
CA ASP A 112 -6.99 -1.21 3.90
C ASP A 112 -7.90 -1.21 2.67
N LEU A 113 -8.01 -0.08 1.98
CA LEU A 113 -8.76 0.03 0.74
C LEU A 113 -8.22 -0.91 -0.35
N SER A 114 -6.91 -0.92 -0.52
CA SER A 114 -6.26 -1.78 -1.51
C SER A 114 -6.53 -3.26 -1.22
N ARG A 115 -6.40 -3.69 0.04
CA ARG A 115 -6.68 -5.06 0.45
C ARG A 115 -8.16 -5.43 0.32
N PHE A 116 -9.05 -4.54 0.75
CA PHE A 116 -10.49 -4.80 0.75
C PHE A 116 -11.04 -4.98 -0.67
N TYR A 117 -10.73 -4.05 -1.56
CA TYR A 117 -11.24 -4.07 -2.94
C TYR A 117 -10.36 -4.84 -3.95
N THR A 118 -9.48 -5.72 -3.48
CA THR A 118 -8.78 -6.73 -4.28
C THR A 118 -9.02 -8.14 -3.76
N ARG A 119 -9.82 -8.28 -2.70
CA ARG A 119 -10.03 -9.55 -2.01
C ARG A 119 -10.74 -10.58 -2.89
N ARG A 120 -11.77 -10.18 -3.62
CA ARG A 120 -12.56 -11.07 -4.49
C ARG A 120 -11.72 -11.54 -5.67
N MET A 121 -10.94 -10.63 -6.27
CA MET A 121 -9.95 -10.99 -7.29
C MET A 121 -8.96 -12.02 -6.76
N SER A 122 -8.39 -11.80 -5.58
CA SER A 122 -7.43 -12.71 -4.95
C SER A 122 -8.04 -14.09 -4.68
N ILE A 123 -9.28 -14.15 -4.21
CA ILE A 123 -10.00 -15.40 -3.97
C ILE A 123 -10.22 -16.15 -5.28
N GLN A 124 -10.71 -15.50 -6.33
CA GLN A 124 -10.91 -16.15 -7.62
C GLN A 124 -9.58 -16.66 -8.19
N ILE A 125 -8.52 -15.86 -8.14
CA ILE A 125 -7.19 -16.28 -8.59
C ILE A 125 -6.73 -17.52 -7.82
N ALA A 126 -6.83 -17.53 -6.49
CA ALA A 126 -6.41 -18.67 -5.67
C ALA A 126 -7.18 -19.96 -6.04
N GLN A 127 -8.51 -19.87 -6.16
CA GLN A 127 -9.34 -21.01 -6.54
C GLN A 127 -9.01 -21.57 -7.93
N GLU A 128 -8.74 -20.69 -8.88
CA GLU A 128 -8.44 -21.10 -10.27
C GLU A 128 -6.99 -21.57 -10.47
N THR A 129 -6.09 -21.28 -9.53
CA THR A 129 -4.67 -21.69 -9.59
C THR A 129 -4.28 -22.71 -8.54
N GLU A 130 -5.24 -23.32 -7.84
CA GLU A 130 -5.00 -24.30 -6.78
C GLU A 130 -4.08 -25.46 -7.22
N ASP A 131 -4.19 -25.89 -8.49
CA ASP A 131 -3.33 -26.90 -9.11
C ASP A 131 -2.03 -26.34 -9.73
N ASN A 132 -1.60 -25.12 -9.40
CA ASN A 132 -0.50 -24.40 -10.06
C ASN A 132 -0.69 -24.17 -11.59
N LYS A 133 -1.92 -24.21 -12.07
CA LYS A 133 -2.24 -24.02 -13.50
C LYS A 133 -2.46 -22.56 -13.87
N TRP A 134 -1.40 -21.79 -13.90
CA TRP A 134 -1.42 -20.38 -14.29
C TRP A 134 -1.81 -20.11 -15.77
N SER A 135 -1.90 -21.14 -16.59
CA SER A 135 -2.36 -21.03 -18.00
C SER A 135 -3.86 -21.22 -18.18
N ARG A 136 -4.61 -21.42 -17.08
CA ARG A 136 -6.08 -21.62 -17.15
C ARG A 136 -6.76 -20.36 -17.65
N ASN A 137 -7.79 -20.56 -18.49
CA ASN A 137 -8.75 -19.53 -18.85
C ASN A 137 -9.92 -19.57 -17.87
N ILE A 138 -10.41 -18.38 -17.50
CA ILE A 138 -11.47 -18.17 -16.52
C ILE A 138 -12.52 -17.20 -17.07
N ILE A 139 -13.72 -17.28 -16.53
CA ILE A 139 -14.76 -16.25 -16.67
C ILE A 139 -14.76 -15.43 -15.38
N LEU A 140 -14.81 -14.12 -15.49
CA LEU A 140 -14.85 -13.24 -14.33
C LEU A 140 -16.19 -13.40 -13.58
N ARG A 141 -16.10 -13.56 -12.27
CA ARG A 141 -17.25 -13.61 -11.40
C ARG A 141 -17.86 -12.21 -11.23
N GLU A 142 -19.16 -12.15 -10.93
CA GLU A 142 -19.88 -10.89 -10.73
C GLU A 142 -19.25 -10.04 -9.61
N ASP A 143 -18.91 -10.67 -8.49
CA ASP A 143 -18.29 -9.99 -7.36
C ASP A 143 -16.89 -9.42 -7.68
N VAL A 144 -16.15 -10.04 -8.61
CA VAL A 144 -14.87 -9.51 -9.12
C VAL A 144 -15.11 -8.34 -10.06
N LEU A 145 -16.16 -8.40 -10.88
CA LEU A 145 -16.55 -7.27 -11.75
C LEU A 145 -16.93 -6.04 -10.92
N GLU A 146 -17.60 -6.21 -9.77
CA GLU A 146 -17.89 -5.11 -8.84
C GLU A 146 -16.61 -4.43 -8.33
N GLU A 147 -15.59 -5.21 -7.93
CA GLU A 147 -14.29 -4.66 -7.53
C GLU A 147 -13.59 -3.90 -8.67
N LEU A 148 -13.60 -4.46 -9.89
CA LEU A 148 -13.02 -3.79 -11.06
C LEU A 148 -13.73 -2.48 -11.39
N TRP A 149 -15.06 -2.45 -11.32
CA TRP A 149 -15.84 -1.21 -11.49
C TRP A 149 -15.58 -0.20 -10.38
N PHE A 150 -15.43 -0.65 -9.13
CA PHE A 150 -15.05 0.23 -8.03
C PHE A 150 -13.74 0.95 -8.34
N TRP A 151 -12.70 0.20 -8.73
CA TRP A 151 -11.40 0.77 -9.03
C TRP A 151 -11.45 1.74 -10.22
N LEU A 152 -12.11 1.35 -11.30
CA LEU A 152 -12.22 2.20 -12.49
C LEU A 152 -12.86 3.55 -12.19
N ARG A 153 -13.86 3.58 -11.29
CA ARG A 153 -14.59 4.81 -10.94
C ARG A 153 -13.86 5.66 -9.89
N ASN A 154 -13.07 5.04 -9.03
CA ASN A 154 -12.59 5.70 -7.83
C ASN A 154 -11.06 5.89 -7.78
N LEU A 155 -10.28 5.20 -8.61
CA LEU A 155 -8.82 5.17 -8.50
C LEU A 155 -8.20 6.57 -8.49
N ARG A 156 -8.61 7.44 -9.41
CA ARG A 156 -8.08 8.83 -9.48
C ARG A 156 -8.44 9.64 -8.23
N ARG A 157 -9.67 9.47 -7.71
CA ARG A 157 -10.15 10.19 -6.53
C ARG A 157 -9.45 9.73 -5.26
N LEU A 158 -9.15 8.46 -5.16
CA LEU A 158 -8.49 7.85 -4.01
C LEU A 158 -6.97 8.04 -4.03
N ASN A 159 -6.40 8.40 -5.18
CA ASN A 159 -4.97 8.57 -5.33
C ASN A 159 -4.48 9.87 -4.66
N GLY A 160 -3.87 9.73 -3.50
CA GLY A 160 -3.37 10.84 -2.69
C GLY A 160 -3.54 10.57 -1.20
N PHE A 161 -2.90 9.52 -0.70
CA PHE A 161 -2.94 9.15 0.71
C PHE A 161 -2.06 10.08 1.53
N ARG A 162 -2.61 10.68 2.60
CA ARG A 162 -1.85 11.58 3.47
C ARG A 162 -0.78 10.81 4.25
N ILE A 163 0.44 11.32 4.20
CA ILE A 163 1.51 10.87 5.09
C ILE A 163 1.12 11.33 6.49
N ARG A 164 0.85 10.39 7.39
CA ARG A 164 0.61 10.74 8.79
C ARG A 164 1.91 11.29 9.36
N GLN A 165 1.93 12.57 9.69
CA GLN A 165 2.91 13.08 10.63
C GLN A 165 2.65 12.30 11.93
N LYS A 166 3.73 11.91 12.61
CA LYS A 166 3.62 11.29 13.92
C LYS A 166 2.89 12.30 14.81
N GLU A 167 1.58 12.17 14.92
CA GLU A 167 0.83 12.88 15.94
C GLU A 167 1.48 12.48 17.26
N GLU A 168 1.63 13.42 18.17
CA GLU A 168 1.96 13.09 19.54
C GLU A 168 1.03 11.96 19.94
N VAL A 169 1.60 10.81 20.28
CA VAL A 169 0.82 9.68 20.73
C VAL A 169 0.17 10.15 22.02
N VAL A 170 -1.06 10.62 21.93
CA VAL A 170 -1.87 10.84 23.10
C VAL A 170 -2.17 9.44 23.62
N THR A 171 -1.41 9.03 24.62
CA THR A 171 -1.70 7.81 25.37
C THR A 171 -2.96 8.07 26.15
N PHE A 172 -4.07 7.51 25.71
CA PHE A 172 -5.27 7.41 26.52
C PHE A 172 -5.05 6.23 27.46
N ASP A 173 -5.35 6.43 28.73
CA ASP A 173 -5.47 5.34 29.72
C ASP A 173 -6.75 4.55 29.42
N CYS A 174 -6.78 3.88 28.27
CA CYS A 174 -7.90 3.03 27.89
C CYS A 174 -7.38 1.66 27.45
N GLN A 175 -8.08 0.60 27.87
CA GLN A 175 -7.84 -0.75 27.36
C GLN A 175 -8.96 -1.14 26.40
N GLY A 176 -8.59 -1.61 25.21
CA GLY A 176 -9.52 -2.09 24.21
C GLY A 176 -9.24 -3.55 23.88
N GLY A 177 -10.27 -4.34 23.73
CA GLY A 177 -10.20 -5.72 23.25
C GLY A 177 -11.17 -5.90 22.08
N SER A 178 -10.77 -6.68 21.09
CA SER A 178 -11.66 -7.14 20.02
C SER A 178 -11.48 -8.64 19.81
N ASP A 179 -12.58 -9.32 19.54
CA ASP A 179 -12.58 -10.74 19.18
C ASP A 179 -13.52 -10.96 17.99
N ALA A 180 -13.21 -11.95 17.17
CA ALA A 180 -14.01 -12.31 16.01
C ALA A 180 -14.35 -13.80 16.06
N GLY A 181 -15.63 -14.09 16.28
CA GLY A 181 -16.18 -15.44 16.14
C GLY A 181 -16.63 -15.76 14.73
N GLY A 182 -17.00 -17.01 14.47
CA GLY A 182 -17.44 -17.47 13.13
C GLY A 182 -18.64 -16.70 12.54
N HIS A 183 -19.43 -16.04 13.37
CA HIS A 183 -20.65 -15.32 12.98
C HIS A 183 -20.72 -13.87 13.48
N GLN A 184 -19.85 -13.45 14.38
CA GLN A 184 -19.90 -12.12 14.99
C GLN A 184 -18.50 -11.55 15.25
N VAL A 185 -18.41 -10.23 15.17
CA VAL A 185 -17.23 -9.45 15.57
C VAL A 185 -17.66 -8.55 16.72
N GLY A 186 -16.99 -8.67 17.86
CA GLY A 186 -17.21 -7.83 19.02
C GLY A 186 -15.97 -7.03 19.37
N GLY A 187 -16.14 -5.83 19.87
CA GLY A 187 -15.07 -5.01 20.42
C GLY A 187 -15.60 -4.17 21.57
N ALA A 188 -14.75 -3.92 22.54
CA ALA A 188 -15.05 -3.03 23.66
C ALA A 188 -13.86 -2.11 23.91
N LEU A 189 -14.15 -0.85 24.19
CA LEU A 189 -13.22 0.15 24.68
C LEU A 189 -13.65 0.56 26.08
N VAL A 190 -12.72 0.52 27.02
CA VAL A 190 -12.96 0.99 28.39
C VAL A 190 -12.04 2.18 28.64
N GLU A 191 -12.62 3.34 28.85
CA GLU A 191 -11.91 4.50 29.40
C GLU A 191 -11.88 4.37 30.91
N GLU A 192 -10.70 4.32 31.49
CA GLU A 192 -10.54 4.34 32.93
C GLU A 192 -10.00 5.67 33.42
N LEU A 193 -10.73 6.23 34.39
CA LEU A 193 -10.29 7.39 35.16
C LEU A 193 -9.44 6.97 36.39
N VAL A 194 -9.13 5.68 36.56
CA VAL A 194 -8.38 5.13 37.70
C VAL A 194 -7.35 4.13 37.18
N PRO A 195 -6.08 4.14 37.67
CA PRO A 195 -5.10 3.16 37.27
C PRO A 195 -5.52 1.76 37.69
N VAL A 196 -5.78 0.88 36.73
CA VAL A 196 -6.09 -0.52 36.97
C VAL A 196 -4.81 -1.32 37.02
N GLN A 197 -4.57 -1.91 38.18
CA GLN A 197 -3.70 -3.07 38.31
C GLN A 197 -4.49 -4.29 37.85
N ASP A 198 -4.02 -4.95 36.78
CA ASP A 198 -4.41 -6.31 36.39
C ASP A 198 -5.89 -6.58 36.05
N SER A 199 -6.47 -5.91 35.06
CA SER A 199 -7.73 -6.42 34.49
C SER A 199 -7.53 -6.99 33.09
N VAL A 200 -7.69 -8.30 32.96
CA VAL A 200 -7.81 -8.95 31.65
C VAL A 200 -9.23 -8.73 31.14
N PHE A 201 -9.37 -7.94 30.10
CA PHE A 201 -10.66 -7.68 29.48
C PHE A 201 -11.06 -8.88 28.62
N LYS A 202 -12.18 -9.51 28.94
CA LYS A 202 -12.83 -10.52 28.10
C LYS A 202 -14.02 -9.86 27.42
N SER A 203 -13.98 -9.71 26.09
CA SER A 203 -15.17 -9.36 25.34
C SER A 203 -16.21 -10.48 25.52
N GLN A 204 -17.40 -10.15 25.96
CA GLN A 204 -18.52 -11.08 25.92
C GLN A 204 -19.11 -11.04 24.51
N LEU A 205 -19.01 -12.13 23.78
CA LEU A 205 -19.82 -12.36 22.60
C LEU A 205 -21.26 -12.50 23.10
N THR A 206 -22.10 -11.52 22.82
CA THR A 206 -23.56 -11.69 23.00
C THR A 206 -24.06 -12.64 21.94
N GLU A 207 -24.67 -13.76 22.39
CA GLU A 207 -25.37 -14.71 21.55
C GLU A 207 -26.53 -14.08 20.76
#